data_96b40b556be143eececd706623a38e63
#
_entry.id   96b40b556be143eececd706623a38e63
#
_cell.length_a   1.000
_cell.length_b   1.000
_cell.length_c   1.000
_cell.angle_alpha   90.00
_cell.angle_beta   90.00
_cell.angle_gamma   90.00
#
_symmetry.space_group_name_H-M   'P 1'
#
loop_
_entity.id
_entity.type
_entity.pdbx_description
1 polymer ?
#
loop_
_entity_poly.entity_id
_entity_poly.type
_entity_poly.pdbx_seq_one_letter_code
_entity_poly.pdbx_strand_id
1 'polypeptide(L)'
;HTAYRRQRQMCIRDRNTGFDFLINHNKQINKDWNYSVSLNVSYVKNEITDMAGTEGPTSNDKIWNLEGYPIGSYYGYVADGFFNTEEDLLNCPKRLADGQEKLGDIKYKDLDGDKKITEKDRTVIGKNFPSWTGGLNLSVGYKNFDLSALFQGAFDVDGYYTAEAAYAFYNGATALKRHLDRWTCLLYTSPSPRDA
;
A
#
# COMPACT_ATOMS: atom_id res chain seq x y z
N HIS A 1 -18.93 -39.48 21.25
CA HIS A 1 -19.24 -38.23 20.52
C HIS A 1 -17.98 -37.76 19.80
N THR A 2 -17.81 -38.23 18.57
CA THR A 2 -16.73 -37.80 17.67
C THR A 2 -17.19 -36.53 16.96
N ALA A 3 -16.70 -35.40 17.40
CA ALA A 3 -16.90 -34.12 16.70
C ALA A 3 -16.12 -34.17 15.37
N TYR A 4 -16.82 -34.37 14.29
CA TYR A 4 -16.30 -34.19 12.94
C TYR A 4 -15.98 -32.69 12.76
N ARG A 5 -14.75 -32.28 12.96
CA ARG A 5 -14.24 -30.99 12.47
C ARG A 5 -14.23 -31.09 10.95
N ARG A 6 -15.25 -30.55 10.30
CA ARG A 6 -15.15 -30.21 8.88
C ARG A 6 -14.05 -29.18 8.73
N GLN A 7 -12.88 -29.61 8.27
CA GLN A 7 -11.92 -28.69 7.67
C GLN A 7 -12.64 -28.04 6.50
N ARG A 8 -13.00 -26.77 6.64
CA ARG A 8 -13.36 -25.94 5.49
C ARG A 8 -12.09 -25.76 4.70
N GLN A 9 -11.89 -26.53 3.65
CA GLN A 9 -10.93 -26.21 2.62
C GLN A 9 -11.39 -24.89 2.00
N MET A 10 -10.69 -23.81 2.26
CA MET A 10 -10.83 -22.57 1.52
C MET A 10 -10.32 -22.87 0.10
N CYS A 11 -11.22 -23.14 -0.82
CA CYS A 11 -10.89 -23.29 -2.23
C CYS A 11 -10.91 -21.91 -2.86
N ILE A 12 -9.83 -21.16 -2.69
CA ILE A 12 -9.61 -19.93 -3.44
C ILE A 12 -9.07 -20.33 -4.81
N ARG A 13 -9.73 -19.91 -5.87
CA ARG A 13 -9.20 -19.94 -7.23
C ARG A 13 -8.71 -18.58 -7.61
N ASP A 14 -7.46 -18.47 -7.96
CA ASP A 14 -6.88 -17.27 -8.51
C ASP A 14 -6.28 -17.52 -9.90
N ARG A 15 -6.13 -16.46 -10.65
CA ARG A 15 -5.50 -16.45 -11.97
C ARG A 15 -4.40 -15.42 -11.98
N ASN A 16 -3.21 -15.87 -12.40
CA ASN A 16 -2.08 -15.02 -12.66
C ASN A 16 -1.90 -14.89 -14.18
N THR A 17 -1.85 -13.66 -14.67
CA THR A 17 -1.61 -13.36 -16.09
C THR A 17 -0.50 -12.34 -16.17
N GLY A 18 0.50 -12.61 -17.00
CA GLY A 18 1.65 -11.72 -17.07
C GLY A 18 2.61 -12.08 -18.19
N PHE A 19 3.73 -11.39 -18.19
CA PHE A 19 4.85 -11.66 -19.07
C PHE A 19 6.18 -11.33 -18.38
N ASP A 20 7.22 -12.01 -18.82
CA ASP A 20 8.60 -11.78 -18.43
C ASP A 20 9.41 -11.37 -19.65
N PHE A 21 10.22 -10.34 -19.50
CA PHE A 21 11.08 -9.83 -20.53
C PHE A 21 12.51 -9.78 -20.03
N LEU A 22 13.44 -10.40 -20.77
CA LEU A 22 14.86 -10.45 -20.44
C LEU A 22 15.69 -10.05 -21.66
N ILE A 23 16.56 -9.07 -21.49
CA ILE A 23 17.60 -8.70 -22.45
C ILE A 23 18.95 -8.85 -21.79
N ASN A 24 19.84 -9.55 -22.46
CA ASN A 24 21.25 -9.63 -22.10
C ASN A 24 22.10 -9.20 -23.30
N HIS A 25 23.01 -8.30 -23.04
CA HIS A 25 23.97 -7.87 -24.05
C HIS A 25 25.35 -7.77 -23.43
N ASN A 26 26.29 -8.52 -24.02
CA ASN A 26 27.69 -8.54 -23.58
C ASN A 26 28.57 -8.24 -24.80
N LYS A 27 29.55 -7.40 -24.63
CA LYS A 27 30.48 -7.11 -25.70
C LYS A 27 31.87 -6.77 -25.16
N GLN A 28 32.86 -7.39 -25.75
CA GLN A 28 34.25 -6.95 -25.64
C GLN A 28 34.54 -5.98 -26.78
N ILE A 29 34.81 -4.71 -26.46
CA ILE A 29 35.05 -3.66 -27.44
C ILE A 29 36.46 -3.81 -27.98
N ASN A 30 37.42 -4.03 -27.08
CA ASN A 30 38.84 -4.26 -27.39
C ASN A 30 39.50 -5.07 -26.27
N LYS A 31 40.85 -5.17 -26.27
CA LYS A 31 41.59 -5.93 -25.24
C LYS A 31 41.43 -5.36 -23.85
N ASP A 32 41.15 -4.06 -23.72
CA ASP A 32 41.10 -3.35 -22.45
C ASP A 32 39.68 -3.04 -21.98
N TRP A 33 38.68 -3.10 -22.87
CA TRP A 33 37.31 -2.72 -22.58
C TRP A 33 36.31 -3.85 -22.85
N ASN A 34 35.49 -4.16 -21.85
CA ASN A 34 34.31 -4.99 -21.96
C ASN A 34 33.12 -4.38 -21.23
N TYR A 35 31.93 -4.73 -21.62
CA TYR A 35 30.73 -4.38 -20.86
C TYR A 35 29.68 -5.47 -20.96
N SER A 36 28.82 -5.50 -19.94
CA SER A 36 27.64 -6.35 -19.87
C SER A 36 26.45 -5.55 -19.37
N VAL A 37 25.33 -5.71 -20.05
CA VAL A 37 24.04 -5.12 -19.68
C VAL A 37 23.02 -6.25 -19.61
N SER A 38 22.34 -6.38 -18.49
CA SER A 38 21.24 -7.31 -18.30
C SER A 38 20.05 -6.56 -17.76
N LEU A 39 18.94 -6.56 -18.49
CA LEU A 39 17.66 -5.98 -18.11
C LEU A 39 16.63 -7.09 -18.01
N ASN A 40 15.95 -7.18 -16.89
CA ASN A 40 14.77 -8.01 -16.72
C ASN A 40 13.58 -7.17 -16.26
N VAL A 41 12.41 -7.43 -16.83
CA VAL A 41 11.14 -6.80 -16.45
C VAL A 41 10.07 -7.87 -16.44
N SER A 42 9.36 -7.97 -15.32
CA SER A 42 8.22 -8.86 -15.16
C SER A 42 6.97 -8.07 -14.85
N TYR A 43 5.88 -8.45 -15.47
CA TYR A 43 4.54 -7.96 -15.15
C TYR A 43 3.63 -9.13 -14.80
N VAL A 44 2.93 -9.03 -13.67
CA VAL A 44 1.96 -10.04 -13.22
C VAL A 44 0.70 -9.35 -12.72
N LYS A 45 -0.45 -9.70 -13.30
CA LYS A 45 -1.77 -9.39 -12.75
C LYS A 45 -2.30 -10.64 -12.05
N ASN A 46 -2.48 -10.55 -10.73
CA ASN A 46 -3.19 -11.56 -9.94
C ASN A 46 -4.65 -11.15 -9.78
N GLU A 47 -5.57 -12.11 -9.89
CA GLU A 47 -7.00 -11.88 -9.72
C GLU A 47 -7.66 -13.14 -9.17
N ILE A 48 -8.39 -13.01 -8.05
CA ILE A 48 -9.21 -14.07 -7.49
C ILE A 48 -10.44 -14.24 -8.38
N THR A 49 -10.65 -15.45 -8.89
CA THR A 49 -11.73 -15.76 -9.83
C THR A 49 -12.93 -16.46 -9.17
N ASP A 50 -12.71 -17.13 -8.05
CA ASP A 50 -13.76 -17.85 -7.33
C ASP A 50 -13.34 -18.09 -5.88
N MET A 51 -14.19 -17.77 -4.95
CA MET A 51 -14.00 -17.99 -3.52
C MET A 51 -15.05 -18.91 -2.90
N ALA A 52 -15.88 -19.55 -3.72
CA ALA A 52 -16.95 -20.42 -3.27
C ALA A 52 -17.84 -19.79 -2.18
N GLY A 53 -18.08 -18.46 -2.26
CA GLY A 53 -18.89 -17.71 -1.31
C GLY A 53 -18.24 -17.46 0.05
N THR A 54 -16.91 -17.56 0.15
CA THR A 54 -16.15 -17.32 1.39
C THR A 54 -15.35 -16.02 1.38
N GLU A 55 -15.85 -15.00 0.73
CA GLU A 55 -15.23 -13.67 0.75
C GLU A 55 -15.12 -13.11 2.17
N GLY A 56 -14.05 -12.40 2.43
CA GLY A 56 -13.88 -11.75 3.71
C GLY A 56 -12.45 -11.53 4.17
N PRO A 57 -12.29 -11.10 5.43
CA PRO A 57 -10.98 -10.83 6.00
C PRO A 57 -10.14 -12.11 6.11
N THR A 58 -8.85 -11.97 5.92
CA THR A 58 -7.88 -13.05 6.12
C THR A 58 -7.56 -13.19 7.62
N SER A 59 -6.37 -12.82 8.04
CA SER A 59 -5.93 -12.87 9.44
C SER A 59 -6.19 -11.57 10.23
N ASN A 60 -6.52 -10.50 9.54
CA ASN A 60 -6.87 -9.21 10.14
C ASN A 60 -7.89 -8.47 9.26
N ASP A 61 -8.62 -7.53 9.84
CA ASP A 61 -9.66 -6.76 9.15
C ASP A 61 -9.14 -5.80 8.06
N LYS A 62 -7.84 -5.72 7.86
CA LYS A 62 -7.20 -4.80 6.91
C LYS A 62 -6.89 -5.45 5.58
N ILE A 63 -6.78 -6.78 5.57
CA ILE A 63 -6.44 -7.57 4.39
C ILE A 63 -7.61 -8.50 4.08
N TRP A 64 -8.17 -8.34 2.92
CA TRP A 64 -9.33 -9.09 2.45
C TRP A 64 -9.04 -9.82 1.15
N ASN A 65 -9.71 -10.94 0.98
CA ASN A 65 -9.78 -11.64 -0.28
C ASN A 65 -11.20 -11.46 -0.85
N LEU A 66 -11.27 -10.91 -2.05
CA LEU A 66 -12.51 -10.59 -2.76
C LEU A 66 -12.38 -11.04 -4.21
N GLU A 67 -13.47 -11.53 -4.79
CA GLU A 67 -13.52 -11.89 -6.21
C GLU A 67 -13.31 -10.64 -7.08
N GLY A 68 -12.55 -10.80 -8.16
CA GLY A 68 -12.17 -9.71 -9.06
C GLY A 68 -10.97 -8.88 -8.61
N TYR A 69 -10.44 -9.11 -7.40
CA TYR A 69 -9.30 -8.39 -6.86
C TYR A 69 -8.09 -9.31 -6.61
N PRO A 70 -6.89 -8.74 -6.49
CA PRO A 70 -5.70 -9.50 -6.11
C PRO A 70 -5.85 -10.14 -4.73
N ILE A 71 -5.22 -11.29 -4.54
CA ILE A 71 -5.14 -11.94 -3.23
C ILE A 71 -4.45 -11.03 -2.22
N GLY A 72 -4.99 -10.93 -1.01
CA GLY A 72 -4.42 -10.10 0.04
C GLY A 72 -4.53 -8.60 -0.21
N SER A 73 -5.60 -8.13 -0.85
CA SER A 73 -5.88 -6.72 -1.06
C SER A 73 -6.13 -5.98 0.24
N TYR A 74 -5.64 -4.74 0.34
CA TYR A 74 -5.96 -3.85 1.46
C TYR A 74 -7.39 -3.35 1.33
N TYR A 75 -8.16 -3.51 2.40
CA TYR A 75 -9.58 -3.18 2.44
C TYR A 75 -9.88 -2.17 3.53
N GLY A 76 -10.52 -1.07 3.19
CA GLY A 76 -10.76 0.01 4.13
C GLY A 76 -11.56 1.16 3.54
N TYR A 77 -11.60 2.27 4.26
CA TYR A 77 -12.26 3.49 3.84
C TYR A 77 -11.34 4.34 2.98
N VAL A 78 -11.91 5.03 1.99
CA VAL A 78 -11.19 5.98 1.15
C VAL A 78 -11.17 7.33 1.86
N ALA A 79 -9.98 7.84 2.20
CA ALA A 79 -9.83 9.17 2.79
C ALA A 79 -10.14 10.27 1.76
N ASP A 80 -10.86 11.30 2.19
CA ASP A 80 -11.25 12.49 1.40
C ASP A 80 -10.75 13.79 2.06
N GLY A 81 -9.59 13.74 2.67
CA GLY A 81 -8.98 14.86 3.37
C GLY A 81 -9.32 14.90 4.86
N PHE A 82 -9.34 16.09 5.42
CA PHE A 82 -9.60 16.34 6.85
C PHE A 82 -10.82 17.26 7.01
N PHE A 83 -11.46 17.20 8.17
CA PHE A 83 -12.43 18.21 8.57
C PHE A 83 -11.68 19.49 8.94
N ASN A 84 -11.71 20.48 8.03
CA ASN A 84 -10.99 21.74 8.21
C ASN A 84 -11.85 22.85 8.79
N THR A 85 -13.17 22.78 8.64
CA THR A 85 -14.12 23.79 9.09
C THR A 85 -15.29 23.17 9.85
N GLU A 86 -15.97 23.97 10.64
CA GLU A 86 -17.20 23.54 11.31
C GLU A 86 -18.31 23.23 10.29
N GLU A 87 -18.29 23.88 9.14
CA GLU A 87 -19.21 23.60 8.04
C GLU A 87 -19.00 22.19 7.46
N ASP A 88 -17.74 21.74 7.34
CA ASP A 88 -17.41 20.35 6.98
C ASP A 88 -18.01 19.38 7.98
N LEU A 89 -17.88 19.67 9.29
CA LEU A 89 -18.46 18.82 10.34
C LEU A 89 -19.99 18.74 10.28
N LEU A 90 -20.67 19.78 9.79
CA LEU A 90 -22.12 19.79 9.68
C LEU A 90 -22.63 19.06 8.42
N ASN A 91 -21.93 19.21 7.30
CA ASN A 91 -22.42 18.83 5.98
C ASN A 91 -21.83 17.53 5.43
N CYS A 92 -20.68 17.07 5.93
CA CYS A 92 -20.04 15.87 5.44
C CYS A 92 -20.62 14.60 6.10
N PRO A 93 -20.57 13.45 5.41
CA PRO A 93 -20.93 12.16 5.98
C PRO A 93 -20.13 11.85 7.24
N LYS A 94 -20.78 11.27 8.25
CA LYS A 94 -20.19 10.98 9.55
C LYS A 94 -20.08 9.48 9.80
N ARG A 95 -19.08 9.09 10.56
CA ARG A 95 -18.97 7.72 11.06
C ARG A 95 -20.05 7.48 12.10
N LEU A 96 -20.63 6.28 12.04
CA LEU A 96 -21.83 5.94 12.84
C LEU A 96 -21.65 5.93 14.33
N ALA A 97 -20.44 5.74 14.86
CA ALA A 97 -20.32 5.37 16.23
C ALA A 97 -20.64 6.52 17.20
N ASP A 98 -20.24 7.77 16.91
CA ASP A 98 -20.20 8.76 17.99
C ASP A 98 -20.62 10.19 17.60
N GLY A 99 -20.67 10.57 16.33
CA GLY A 99 -20.89 11.98 15.92
C GLY A 99 -19.94 12.96 16.61
N GLN A 100 -18.80 12.46 17.08
CA GLN A 100 -17.79 13.21 17.82
C GLN A 100 -16.57 13.54 16.96
N GLU A 101 -16.75 13.59 15.63
CA GLU A 101 -15.71 14.06 14.74
C GLU A 101 -15.31 15.49 15.12
N LYS A 102 -14.02 15.73 15.06
CA LYS A 102 -13.41 17.01 15.41
C LYS A 102 -12.67 17.56 14.20
N LEU A 103 -12.40 18.85 14.25
CA LEU A 103 -11.48 19.48 13.27
C LEU A 103 -10.13 18.77 13.32
N GLY A 104 -9.63 18.38 12.16
CA GLY A 104 -8.41 17.60 12.01
C GLY A 104 -8.59 16.08 11.90
N ASP A 105 -9.79 15.56 12.14
CA ASP A 105 -10.09 14.15 11.88
C ASP A 105 -10.17 13.88 10.38
N ILE A 106 -9.91 12.62 9.99
CA ILE A 106 -9.97 12.19 8.60
C ILE A 106 -11.42 12.12 8.15
N LYS A 107 -11.72 12.81 7.06
CA LYS A 107 -12.96 12.71 6.32
C LYS A 107 -12.90 11.52 5.37
N TYR A 108 -13.94 10.70 5.32
CA TYR A 108 -14.04 9.54 4.45
C TYR A 108 -15.10 9.75 3.36
N LYS A 109 -14.90 9.10 2.23
CA LYS A 109 -15.89 9.08 1.15
C LYS A 109 -17.05 8.18 1.50
N ASP A 110 -18.24 8.69 1.29
CA ASP A 110 -19.48 7.95 1.25
C ASP A 110 -19.63 7.33 -0.15
N LEU A 111 -19.54 6.02 -0.24
CA LEU A 111 -19.56 5.30 -1.52
C LEU A 111 -20.96 4.84 -1.91
N ASP A 112 -21.85 4.62 -0.95
CA ASP A 112 -23.23 4.21 -1.21
C ASP A 112 -24.23 5.40 -1.25
N GLY A 113 -23.81 6.58 -0.82
CA GLY A 113 -24.58 7.83 -0.90
C GLY A 113 -25.64 7.99 0.19
N ASP A 114 -25.55 7.25 1.28
CA ASP A 114 -26.51 7.29 2.38
C ASP A 114 -26.25 8.41 3.40
N LYS A 115 -25.19 9.20 3.19
CA LYS A 115 -24.68 10.29 4.05
C LYS A 115 -24.17 9.84 5.43
N LYS A 116 -23.79 8.58 5.55
CA LYS A 116 -23.17 8.01 6.74
C LYS A 116 -21.98 7.15 6.33
N ILE A 117 -20.95 7.13 7.15
CA ILE A 117 -19.81 6.26 6.91
C ILE A 117 -20.00 4.97 7.67
N THR A 118 -20.30 3.92 6.95
CA THR A 118 -20.59 2.57 7.46
C THR A 118 -19.61 1.54 6.90
N GLU A 119 -19.75 0.28 7.27
CA GLU A 119 -18.93 -0.79 6.68
C GLU A 119 -19.15 -0.97 5.16
N LYS A 120 -20.26 -0.46 4.62
CA LYS A 120 -20.56 -0.51 3.19
C LYS A 120 -19.69 0.44 2.37
N ASP A 121 -19.14 1.47 3.00
CA ASP A 121 -18.25 2.44 2.37
C ASP A 121 -16.79 1.97 2.34
N ARG A 122 -16.54 0.74 2.78
CA ARG A 122 -15.22 0.10 2.64
C ARG A 122 -15.07 -0.47 1.25
N THR A 123 -13.88 -0.30 0.70
CA THR A 123 -13.51 -0.84 -0.62
C THR A 123 -12.04 -1.27 -0.63
N VAL A 124 -11.61 -1.88 -1.73
CA VAL A 124 -10.19 -2.17 -1.93
C VAL A 124 -9.46 -0.85 -2.16
N ILE A 125 -8.48 -0.55 -1.30
CA ILE A 125 -7.69 0.69 -1.32
C ILE A 125 -6.25 0.48 -1.75
N GLY A 126 -5.82 -0.76 -1.94
CA GLY A 126 -4.47 -1.08 -2.35
C GLY A 126 -4.21 -2.58 -2.42
N LYS A 127 -3.00 -2.94 -2.82
CA LYS A 127 -2.55 -4.32 -2.95
C LYS A 127 -1.13 -4.50 -2.41
N ASN A 128 -0.87 -5.67 -1.82
CA ASN A 128 0.40 -5.99 -1.19
C ASN A 128 1.41 -6.67 -2.13
N PHE A 129 1.02 -6.99 -3.36
CA PHE A 129 1.90 -7.56 -4.38
C PHE A 129 2.19 -6.58 -5.49
N PRO A 130 3.46 -6.41 -5.88
CA PRO A 130 3.81 -5.57 -7.01
C PRO A 130 3.31 -6.18 -8.31
N SER A 131 2.71 -5.36 -9.18
CA SER A 131 2.39 -5.79 -10.53
C SER A 131 3.62 -5.77 -11.43
N TRP A 132 4.57 -4.89 -11.15
CA TRP A 132 5.79 -4.78 -11.92
C TRP A 132 7.00 -5.00 -11.04
N THR A 133 7.90 -5.84 -11.52
CA THR A 133 9.24 -5.99 -10.94
C THR A 133 10.27 -5.90 -12.03
N GLY A 134 11.43 -5.39 -11.70
CA GLY A 134 12.49 -5.27 -12.70
C GLY A 134 13.87 -5.12 -12.08
N GLY A 135 14.86 -5.45 -12.86
CA GLY A 135 16.26 -5.28 -12.51
C GLY A 135 17.11 -4.90 -13.71
N LEU A 136 18.06 -4.05 -13.47
CA LEU A 136 19.08 -3.65 -14.43
C LEU A 136 20.45 -3.91 -13.82
N ASN A 137 21.21 -4.78 -14.42
CA ASN A 137 22.60 -5.04 -14.06
C ASN A 137 23.51 -4.46 -15.15
N LEU A 138 24.40 -3.60 -14.75
CA LEU A 138 25.41 -2.99 -15.59
C LEU A 138 26.78 -3.43 -15.08
N SER A 139 27.64 -3.88 -15.98
CA SER A 139 29.03 -4.19 -15.66
C SER A 139 29.95 -3.64 -16.74
N VAL A 140 31.04 -3.03 -16.32
CA VAL A 140 32.06 -2.46 -17.21
C VAL A 140 33.43 -2.85 -16.68
N GLY A 141 34.22 -3.47 -17.53
CA GLY A 141 35.62 -3.77 -17.25
C GLY A 141 36.54 -2.88 -18.10
N TYR A 142 37.54 -2.31 -17.46
CA TYR A 142 38.60 -1.57 -18.12
C TYR A 142 39.96 -1.96 -17.55
N LYS A 143 40.74 -2.66 -18.34
CA LYS A 143 42.05 -3.23 -17.93
C LYS A 143 41.91 -4.07 -16.67
N ASN A 144 42.44 -3.59 -15.55
CA ASN A 144 42.42 -4.26 -14.23
C ASN A 144 41.30 -3.74 -13.32
N PHE A 145 40.40 -2.90 -13.83
CA PHE A 145 39.28 -2.33 -13.07
C PHE A 145 37.96 -2.89 -13.57
N ASP A 146 37.14 -3.36 -12.64
CA ASP A 146 35.77 -3.79 -12.90
C ASP A 146 34.82 -2.98 -12.04
N LEU A 147 33.78 -2.46 -12.68
CA LEU A 147 32.67 -1.74 -12.03
C LEU A 147 31.38 -2.46 -12.37
N SER A 148 30.61 -2.79 -11.33
CA SER A 148 29.25 -3.33 -11.52
C SER A 148 28.25 -2.55 -10.70
N ALA A 149 27.06 -2.33 -11.27
CA ALA A 149 25.93 -1.68 -10.62
C ALA A 149 24.66 -2.50 -10.85
N LEU A 150 23.96 -2.80 -9.78
CA LEU A 150 22.68 -3.49 -9.80
C LEU A 150 21.58 -2.55 -9.32
N PHE A 151 20.56 -2.36 -10.16
CA PHE A 151 19.34 -1.64 -9.83
C PHE A 151 18.19 -2.63 -9.78
N GLN A 152 17.39 -2.58 -8.74
CA GLN A 152 16.18 -3.40 -8.59
C GLN A 152 15.03 -2.53 -8.17
N GLY A 153 13.83 -2.82 -8.67
CA GLY A 153 12.63 -2.10 -8.33
C GLY A 153 11.38 -2.96 -8.39
N ALA A 154 10.41 -2.57 -7.57
CA ALA A 154 9.06 -3.08 -7.60
C ALA A 154 8.11 -1.88 -7.63
N PHE A 155 7.09 -1.94 -8.50
CA PHE A 155 6.17 -0.84 -8.74
C PHE A 155 4.73 -1.34 -8.71
N ASP A 156 3.79 -0.41 -8.50
CA ASP A 156 2.38 -0.70 -8.41
C ASP A 156 2.08 -1.68 -7.26
N VAL A 157 2.60 -1.33 -6.09
CA VAL A 157 2.43 -2.03 -4.81
C VAL A 157 2.23 -1.02 -3.69
N ASP A 158 1.35 -1.33 -2.78
CA ASP A 158 1.05 -0.50 -1.62
C ASP A 158 1.64 -1.12 -0.36
N GLY A 159 2.04 -0.28 0.58
CA GLY A 159 2.55 -0.69 1.88
C GLY A 159 1.72 -0.11 3.02
N TYR A 160 1.31 -0.96 3.94
CA TYR A 160 0.62 -0.51 5.13
C TYR A 160 1.62 -0.08 6.20
N TYR A 161 1.61 1.20 6.54
CA TYR A 161 2.45 1.73 7.62
C TYR A 161 1.90 1.35 8.99
N THR A 162 2.76 0.84 9.86
CA THR A 162 2.41 0.46 11.23
C THR A 162 3.47 0.96 12.21
N ALA A 163 3.14 0.96 13.50
CA ALA A 163 4.05 1.25 14.61
C ALA A 163 4.84 2.56 14.39
N GLU A 164 6.17 2.51 14.47
CA GLU A 164 7.07 3.65 14.34
C GLU A 164 6.97 4.31 12.96
N ALA A 165 6.61 3.55 11.94
CA ALA A 165 6.41 4.09 10.61
C ALA A 165 5.13 4.92 10.47
N ALA A 166 4.10 4.63 11.26
CA ALA A 166 2.81 5.33 11.22
C ALA A 166 2.71 6.48 12.24
N TYR A 167 3.27 6.27 13.43
CA TYR A 167 3.07 7.18 14.56
C TYR A 167 4.40 7.77 15.03
N ALA A 168 4.42 9.10 15.20
CA ALA A 168 5.56 9.78 15.83
C ALA A 168 5.73 9.32 17.29
N PHE A 169 6.98 9.12 17.69
CA PHE A 169 7.37 8.77 19.08
C PHE A 169 6.79 7.45 19.60
N TYR A 170 6.30 6.58 18.72
CA TYR A 170 5.80 5.27 19.10
C TYR A 170 6.91 4.43 19.75
N ASN A 171 6.65 3.81 20.90
CA ASN A 171 7.63 3.02 21.68
C ASN A 171 8.96 3.75 21.94
N GLY A 172 8.96 5.07 22.10
CA GLY A 172 10.18 5.85 22.31
C GLY A 172 11.04 6.07 21.05
N ALA A 173 10.52 5.73 19.87
CA ALA A 173 11.15 6.04 18.61
C ALA A 173 11.13 7.54 18.30
N THR A 174 11.94 7.98 17.33
CA THR A 174 11.96 9.36 16.87
C THR A 174 10.81 9.66 15.90
N ALA A 175 10.49 10.94 15.72
CA ALA A 175 9.60 11.37 14.65
C ALA A 175 10.32 11.33 13.30
N LEU A 176 9.62 10.90 12.26
CA LEU A 176 10.09 10.95 10.87
C LEU A 176 9.72 12.31 10.26
N LYS A 177 10.49 12.73 9.23
CA LYS A 177 10.25 14.01 8.54
C LYS A 177 8.80 14.17 8.03
N ARG A 178 8.17 13.09 7.56
CA ARG A 178 6.78 13.09 7.11
C ARG A 178 5.77 13.45 8.22
N HIS A 179 6.12 13.25 9.51
CA HIS A 179 5.24 13.63 10.62
C HIS A 179 5.17 15.15 10.85
N LEU A 180 6.00 15.93 10.13
CA LEU A 180 5.91 17.39 10.12
C LEU A 180 4.70 17.86 9.29
N ASP A 181 4.26 17.07 8.30
CA ASP A 181 3.14 17.38 7.42
C ASP A 181 1.78 17.03 8.07
N ARG A 182 1.73 16.96 9.41
CA ARG A 182 0.50 16.74 10.15
C ARG A 182 -0.46 17.92 10.00
N TRP A 183 -1.75 17.66 10.11
CA TRP A 183 -2.75 18.70 10.20
C TRP A 183 -2.47 19.63 11.39
N THR A 184 -2.59 20.94 11.17
CA THR A 184 -2.43 21.97 12.18
C THR A 184 -3.67 22.87 12.17
N CYS A 185 -4.23 23.17 13.35
CA CYS A 185 -5.35 24.08 13.45
C CYS A 185 -4.92 25.51 13.09
N LEU A 186 -5.53 26.08 12.05
CA LEU A 186 -5.26 27.46 11.61
C LEU A 186 -5.68 28.53 12.66
N LEU A 187 -6.45 28.12 13.67
CA LEU A 187 -6.90 29.03 14.75
C LEU A 187 -5.87 29.15 15.90
N TYR A 188 -4.73 28.49 15.81
CA TYR A 188 -3.66 28.62 16.79
C TYR A 188 -2.86 29.91 16.54
N THR A 189 -3.43 31.04 16.94
CA THR A 189 -2.82 32.38 16.73
C THR A 189 -1.88 32.81 17.85
N SER A 190 -1.70 32.03 18.90
CA SER A 190 -0.70 32.31 19.93
C SER A 190 0.28 31.15 20.10
N PRO A 191 1.59 31.42 20.09
CA PRO A 191 2.58 30.41 20.41
C PRO A 191 2.31 29.90 21.83
N SER A 192 2.38 28.58 22.02
CA SER A 192 2.33 27.97 23.32
C SER A 192 3.44 28.54 24.20
N PRO A 193 3.23 28.80 25.51
CA PRO A 193 4.30 29.21 26.40
C PRO A 193 5.47 28.24 26.51
N ARG A 194 5.36 27.07 25.86
CA ARG A 194 6.44 26.06 25.74
C ARG A 194 7.30 26.24 24.49
N ASP A 195 6.93 27.14 23.59
CA ASP A 195 7.63 27.40 22.32
C ASP A 195 8.46 28.71 22.40
N ALA A 196 8.58 29.29 23.60
CA ALA A 196 9.38 30.46 23.91
C ALA A 196 10.69 30.10 24.62
#